data_8c0b554e1ce8173723769936e5d86737
#
_entry.id   8c0b554e1ce8173723769936e5d86737
#
_cell.length_a   1.000
_cell.length_b   1.000
_cell.length_c   1.000
_cell.angle_alpha   90.00
_cell.angle_beta   90.00
_cell.angle_gamma   90.00
#
_symmetry.space_group_name_H-M   'P 1'
#
loop_
_entity.id
_entity.type
_entity.pdbx_description
1 polymer ?
#
loop_
_entity_poly.entity_id
_entity_poly.type
_entity_poly.pdbx_seq_one_letter_code
_entity_poly.pdbx_strand_id
1 'polypeptide(L)'
;MDDNTGFPAQQRQVPAFEASVYCPRAHRHALVIPVINEGARIRRQLQAIAAFAPSIDIVIADGGSTDGSLDASFIRTLPVRAVLVKTGPGKLSAQLRMAYSWCLDEGYEGIVTIDGNGKDGIEAIVQMCSKLDEGYDYVQGSRYLPGGKAENTPLERTIGNRLIHAPLLSISGRHWFTDTTNGFRAYSRRYLLDPRVAPFRDVFQRYELLFYMTVRAGQIGYRVCEVPVRRSYPSGEATPTKISGVKGKIEILREVWAAARGEFVPNRIEGVEHHLPRSADNTEFKRGSRK
;
A
#
# COMPACT_ATOMS: atom_id res chain seq x y z
N MET A 1 8.25 28.43 0.21
CA MET A 1 9.47 27.82 0.76
C MET A 1 9.34 26.33 0.52
N ASP A 2 10.01 25.86 -0.54
CA ASP A 2 9.97 24.44 -0.94
C ASP A 2 10.85 23.65 0.02
N ASP A 3 10.20 23.01 0.98
CA ASP A 3 10.86 22.13 1.94
C ASP A 3 11.06 20.74 1.28
N ASN A 4 11.99 20.69 0.32
CA ASN A 4 12.34 19.47 -0.42
C ASN A 4 13.44 18.69 0.31
N THR A 5 13.24 18.41 1.62
CA THR A 5 14.15 17.62 2.46
C THR A 5 13.88 16.11 2.43
N GLY A 6 13.13 15.63 1.44
CA GLY A 6 12.83 14.22 1.25
C GLY A 6 14.02 13.40 0.74
N PHE A 7 13.93 12.09 0.84
CA PHE A 7 14.91 11.13 0.33
C PHE A 7 15.16 11.39 -1.16
N PRO A 8 16.35 11.89 -1.59
CA PRO A 8 16.60 12.22 -2.98
C PRO A 8 16.48 10.95 -3.84
N ALA A 9 16.01 11.10 -5.09
CA ALA A 9 15.80 9.99 -6.03
C ALA A 9 17.06 9.12 -6.19
N GLN A 10 18.24 9.74 -6.15
CA GLN A 10 19.56 9.06 -6.26
C GLN A 10 19.88 8.10 -5.10
N GLN A 11 19.18 8.18 -3.96
CA GLN A 11 19.39 7.30 -2.80
C GLN A 11 18.37 6.15 -2.72
N ARG A 12 17.41 6.07 -3.66
CA ARG A 12 16.38 5.04 -3.64
C ARG A 12 16.89 3.75 -4.26
N GLN A 13 16.96 2.70 -3.46
CA GLN A 13 17.35 1.35 -3.90
C GLN A 13 16.14 0.66 -4.51
N VAL A 14 15.90 0.86 -5.80
CA VAL A 14 14.83 0.21 -6.55
C VAL A 14 15.41 -0.80 -7.55
N PRO A 15 14.70 -1.89 -7.87
CA PRO A 15 15.16 -2.83 -8.90
C PRO A 15 15.18 -2.14 -10.27
N ALA A 16 16.00 -2.65 -11.18
CA ALA A 16 15.98 -2.25 -12.58
C ALA A 16 14.59 -2.52 -13.20
N PHE A 17 14.15 -1.64 -14.08
CA PHE A 17 12.84 -1.74 -14.73
C PHE A 17 12.80 -0.98 -16.06
N GLU A 18 11.82 -1.31 -16.86
CA GLU A 18 11.45 -0.60 -18.08
C GLU A 18 10.11 0.09 -17.89
N ALA A 19 9.97 1.33 -18.37
CA ALA A 19 8.74 2.11 -18.27
C ALA A 19 8.15 2.37 -19.65
N SER A 20 6.89 1.96 -19.84
CA SER A 20 6.08 2.32 -21.00
C SER A 20 4.99 3.28 -20.58
N VAL A 21 5.05 4.51 -21.08
CA VAL A 21 4.11 5.58 -20.76
C VAL A 21 3.10 5.71 -21.89
N TYR A 22 1.80 5.71 -21.58
CA TYR A 22 0.71 5.70 -22.57
C TYR A 22 -0.08 7.01 -22.62
N CYS A 23 -0.17 7.74 -21.50
CA CYS A 23 -0.84 9.04 -21.44
C CYS A 23 -0.14 9.97 -20.44
N PRO A 24 -0.35 11.30 -20.53
CA PRO A 24 0.19 12.24 -19.53
C PRO A 24 -0.45 12.06 -18.17
N ARG A 25 0.19 12.57 -17.11
CA ARG A 25 -0.40 12.65 -15.78
C ARG A 25 -1.61 13.60 -15.82
N ALA A 26 -2.74 13.12 -15.33
CA ALA A 26 -3.99 13.88 -15.30
C ALA A 26 -4.49 14.16 -13.87
N HIS A 27 -4.09 13.33 -12.90
CA HIS A 27 -4.61 13.39 -11.54
C HIS A 27 -3.52 13.61 -10.50
N ARG A 28 -3.95 13.95 -9.29
CA ARG A 28 -3.09 14.20 -8.14
C ARG A 28 -2.51 12.92 -7.54
N HIS A 29 -3.29 11.83 -7.61
CA HIS A 29 -2.95 10.54 -7.05
C HIS A 29 -2.76 9.48 -8.12
N ALA A 30 -1.93 8.46 -7.83
CA ALA A 30 -1.72 7.29 -8.67
C ALA A 30 -2.31 6.04 -8.02
N LEU A 31 -2.95 5.20 -8.84
CA LEU A 31 -3.36 3.85 -8.48
C LEU A 31 -2.30 2.86 -8.95
N VAL A 32 -1.51 2.34 -8.05
CA VAL A 32 -0.49 1.32 -8.33
C VAL A 32 -1.12 -0.07 -8.22
N ILE A 33 -1.03 -0.85 -9.29
CA ILE A 33 -1.56 -2.22 -9.37
C ILE A 33 -0.38 -3.18 -9.60
N PRO A 34 0.09 -3.90 -8.57
CA PRO A 34 1.11 -4.94 -8.76
C PRO A 34 0.51 -6.15 -9.47
N VAL A 35 1.14 -6.58 -10.55
CA VAL A 35 0.70 -7.69 -11.41
C VAL A 35 1.85 -8.66 -11.65
N ILE A 36 1.55 -9.95 -11.68
CA ILE A 36 2.41 -10.98 -12.25
C ILE A 36 1.56 -12.19 -12.65
N ASN A 37 1.44 -12.43 -13.96
CA ASN A 37 0.70 -13.58 -14.53
C ASN A 37 -0.72 -13.73 -13.94
N GLU A 38 -1.52 -12.66 -14.01
CA GLU A 38 -2.90 -12.65 -13.49
C GLU A 38 -3.96 -12.98 -14.57
N GLY A 39 -3.57 -13.13 -15.82
CA GLY A 39 -4.42 -13.57 -16.92
C GLY A 39 -5.67 -12.69 -17.12
N ALA A 40 -6.81 -13.34 -17.32
CA ALA A 40 -8.08 -12.65 -17.53
C ALA A 40 -8.55 -11.83 -16.31
N ARG A 41 -8.04 -12.12 -15.09
CA ARG A 41 -8.44 -11.38 -13.87
C ARG A 41 -8.03 -9.92 -13.95
N ILE A 42 -6.77 -9.66 -14.29
CA ILE A 42 -6.29 -8.28 -14.41
C ILE A 42 -6.98 -7.54 -15.55
N ARG A 43 -7.25 -8.20 -16.68
CA ARG A 43 -7.97 -7.57 -17.80
C ARG A 43 -9.36 -7.11 -17.38
N ARG A 44 -10.14 -7.98 -16.72
CA ARG A 44 -11.48 -7.62 -16.19
C ARG A 44 -11.40 -6.49 -15.16
N GLN A 45 -10.42 -6.53 -14.26
CA GLN A 45 -10.22 -5.49 -13.24
C GLN A 45 -9.91 -4.14 -13.87
N LEU A 46 -9.00 -4.07 -14.84
CA LEU A 46 -8.66 -2.83 -15.53
C LEU A 46 -9.84 -2.26 -16.31
N GLN A 47 -10.63 -3.10 -16.98
CA GLN A 47 -11.87 -2.68 -17.66
C GLN A 47 -12.90 -2.13 -16.67
N ALA A 48 -13.07 -2.79 -15.52
CA ALA A 48 -13.98 -2.32 -14.47
C ALA A 48 -13.54 -0.97 -13.87
N ILE A 49 -12.23 -0.79 -13.63
CA ILE A 49 -11.69 0.49 -13.14
C ILE A 49 -11.88 1.57 -14.21
N ALA A 50 -11.61 1.28 -15.47
CA ALA A 50 -11.83 2.22 -16.56
C ALA A 50 -13.31 2.64 -16.69
N ALA A 51 -14.25 1.69 -16.58
CA ALA A 51 -15.68 1.95 -16.61
C ALA A 51 -16.17 2.74 -15.38
N PHE A 52 -15.58 2.51 -14.21
CA PHE A 52 -15.86 3.25 -12.97
C PHE A 52 -15.30 4.69 -13.03
N ALA A 53 -14.26 4.91 -13.85
CA ALA A 53 -13.62 6.20 -14.13
C ALA A 53 -13.29 7.02 -12.86
N PRO A 54 -12.57 6.47 -11.87
CA PRO A 54 -12.16 7.23 -10.72
C PRO A 54 -11.15 8.31 -11.13
N SER A 55 -11.15 9.44 -10.41
CA SER A 55 -10.19 10.54 -10.65
C SER A 55 -8.79 10.20 -10.14
N ILE A 56 -8.15 9.20 -10.78
CA ILE A 56 -6.83 8.68 -10.41
C ILE A 56 -6.11 8.13 -11.65
N ASP A 57 -4.80 8.30 -11.73
CA ASP A 57 -3.99 7.76 -12.82
C ASP A 57 -3.58 6.31 -12.54
N ILE A 58 -3.82 5.40 -13.48
CA ILE A 58 -3.52 3.97 -13.32
C ILE A 58 -2.07 3.69 -13.72
N VAL A 59 -1.28 3.15 -12.78
CA VAL A 59 0.09 2.71 -12.98
C VAL A 59 0.19 1.21 -12.69
N ILE A 60 0.50 0.43 -13.69
CA ILE A 60 0.68 -1.02 -13.54
C ILE A 60 2.14 -1.28 -13.18
N ALA A 61 2.35 -1.92 -12.03
CA ALA A 61 3.64 -2.44 -11.61
C ALA A 61 3.71 -3.92 -12.00
N ASP A 62 4.36 -4.23 -13.12
CA ASP A 62 4.49 -5.60 -13.62
C ASP A 62 5.73 -6.28 -13.07
N GLY A 63 5.56 -7.43 -12.45
CA GLY A 63 6.64 -8.28 -11.94
C GLY A 63 7.39 -9.08 -13.01
N GLY A 64 7.15 -8.80 -14.29
CA GLY A 64 7.67 -9.55 -15.44
C GLY A 64 6.70 -10.63 -15.89
N SER A 65 5.44 -10.25 -16.20
CA SER A 65 4.42 -11.17 -16.68
C SER A 65 4.75 -11.71 -18.07
N THR A 66 4.45 -12.99 -18.30
CA THR A 66 4.72 -13.70 -19.57
C THR A 66 3.44 -14.29 -20.17
N ASP A 67 2.28 -14.04 -19.57
CA ASP A 67 0.99 -14.64 -19.92
C ASP A 67 0.18 -13.83 -20.95
N GLY A 68 0.76 -12.74 -21.51
CA GLY A 68 0.11 -11.85 -22.46
C GLY A 68 -1.04 -11.01 -21.89
N SER A 69 -1.28 -11.05 -20.57
CA SER A 69 -2.39 -10.31 -19.95
C SER A 69 -2.24 -8.79 -20.03
N LEU A 70 -1.02 -8.30 -20.19
CA LEU A 70 -0.65 -6.88 -20.29
C LEU A 70 -0.16 -6.47 -21.68
N ASP A 71 -0.60 -7.17 -22.73
CA ASP A 71 -0.21 -6.83 -24.11
C ASP A 71 -0.48 -5.34 -24.42
N ALA A 72 0.47 -4.68 -25.08
CA ALA A 72 0.38 -3.26 -25.38
C ALA A 72 -0.87 -2.89 -26.18
N SER A 73 -1.36 -3.77 -27.08
CA SER A 73 -2.61 -3.59 -27.82
C SER A 73 -3.81 -3.47 -26.91
N PHE A 74 -3.89 -4.29 -25.85
CA PHE A 74 -4.96 -4.21 -24.85
C PHE A 74 -4.79 -2.97 -23.95
N ILE A 75 -3.59 -2.70 -23.47
CA ILE A 75 -3.33 -1.56 -22.56
C ILE A 75 -3.71 -0.22 -23.23
N ARG A 76 -3.43 -0.06 -24.53
CA ARG A 76 -3.78 1.15 -25.28
C ARG A 76 -5.28 1.41 -25.40
N THR A 77 -6.13 0.43 -25.14
CA THR A 77 -7.60 0.62 -25.12
C THR A 77 -8.13 1.16 -23.80
N LEU A 78 -7.27 1.35 -22.79
CA LEU A 78 -7.64 1.71 -21.43
C LEU A 78 -6.92 3.02 -21.00
N PRO A 79 -7.47 3.75 -20.03
CA PRO A 79 -6.85 4.97 -19.48
C PRO A 79 -5.69 4.61 -18.53
N VAL A 80 -4.75 3.77 -18.99
CA VAL A 80 -3.56 3.40 -18.23
C VAL A 80 -2.48 4.43 -18.47
N ARG A 81 -1.97 5.05 -17.40
CA ARG A 81 -0.89 6.04 -17.45
C ARG A 81 0.43 5.41 -17.83
N ALA A 82 0.80 4.32 -17.19
CA ALA A 82 2.07 3.64 -17.44
C ALA A 82 2.03 2.17 -17.03
N VAL A 83 2.89 1.38 -17.70
CA VAL A 83 3.26 0.02 -17.31
C VAL A 83 4.76 0.03 -17.00
N LEU A 84 5.11 -0.37 -15.77
CA LEU A 84 6.48 -0.48 -15.29
C LEU A 84 6.83 -1.96 -15.16
N VAL A 85 7.69 -2.46 -16.01
CA VAL A 85 8.10 -3.88 -16.04
C VAL A 85 9.39 -4.03 -15.24
N LYS A 86 9.32 -4.72 -14.10
CA LYS A 86 10.48 -5.00 -13.26
C LYS A 86 11.38 -6.04 -13.94
N THR A 87 12.62 -5.66 -14.25
CA THR A 87 13.65 -6.54 -14.82
C THR A 87 14.68 -6.99 -13.78
N GLY A 88 14.85 -6.22 -12.71
CA GLY A 88 15.74 -6.55 -11.60
C GLY A 88 15.15 -7.58 -10.60
N PRO A 89 15.94 -8.01 -9.60
CA PRO A 89 15.54 -9.02 -8.63
C PRO A 89 14.44 -8.56 -7.67
N GLY A 90 13.95 -9.51 -6.86
CA GLY A 90 12.96 -9.27 -5.81
C GLY A 90 11.53 -9.61 -6.23
N LYS A 91 10.64 -9.64 -5.25
CA LYS A 91 9.20 -9.97 -5.40
C LYS A 91 8.33 -8.73 -5.22
N LEU A 92 7.20 -8.86 -4.50
CA LEU A 92 6.19 -7.82 -4.36
C LEU A 92 6.74 -6.51 -3.77
N SER A 93 7.50 -6.56 -2.67
CA SER A 93 8.03 -5.33 -2.05
C SER A 93 9.00 -4.60 -2.98
N ALA A 94 9.85 -5.34 -3.73
CA ALA A 94 10.72 -4.75 -4.73
C ALA A 94 9.93 -4.09 -5.88
N GLN A 95 8.87 -4.77 -6.35
CA GLN A 95 7.95 -4.27 -7.36
C GLN A 95 7.22 -2.99 -6.91
N LEU A 96 6.77 -2.94 -5.66
CA LEU A 96 6.14 -1.75 -5.08
C LEU A 96 7.12 -0.59 -4.89
N ARG A 97 8.35 -0.85 -4.43
CA ARG A 97 9.40 0.19 -4.32
C ARG A 97 9.66 0.86 -5.68
N MET A 98 9.78 0.07 -6.72
CA MET A 98 9.93 0.55 -8.09
C MET A 98 8.78 1.49 -8.47
N ALA A 99 7.54 1.04 -8.34
CA ALA A 99 6.38 1.80 -8.76
C ALA A 99 6.16 3.06 -7.92
N TYR A 100 6.35 2.98 -6.61
CA TYR A 100 6.23 4.15 -5.73
C TYR A 100 7.30 5.19 -6.03
N SER A 101 8.56 4.76 -6.25
CA SER A 101 9.63 5.68 -6.64
C SER A 101 9.31 6.40 -7.93
N TRP A 102 8.90 5.68 -8.97
CA TRP A 102 8.50 6.26 -10.23
C TRP A 102 7.34 7.26 -10.08
N CYS A 103 6.29 6.90 -9.34
CA CYS A 103 5.17 7.81 -9.08
C CYS A 103 5.60 9.09 -8.35
N LEU A 104 6.53 8.99 -7.40
CA LEU A 104 7.07 10.17 -6.70
C LEU A 104 7.87 11.07 -7.63
N ASP A 105 8.65 10.50 -8.56
CA ASP A 105 9.42 11.25 -9.56
C ASP A 105 8.51 11.92 -10.58
N GLU A 106 7.37 11.30 -10.92
CA GLU A 106 6.30 11.88 -11.74
C GLU A 106 5.47 12.96 -10.99
N GLY A 107 5.76 13.22 -9.72
CA GLY A 107 5.15 14.29 -8.92
C GLY A 107 3.79 13.96 -8.32
N TYR A 108 3.40 12.68 -8.18
CA TYR A 108 2.17 12.31 -7.49
C TYR A 108 2.26 12.63 -5.99
N GLU A 109 1.14 13.13 -5.42
CA GLU A 109 1.06 13.53 -4.02
C GLU A 109 0.56 12.41 -3.11
N GLY A 110 -0.05 11.39 -3.68
CA GLY A 110 -0.49 10.19 -2.98
C GLY A 110 -0.53 8.99 -3.90
N ILE A 111 -0.37 7.82 -3.31
CA ILE A 111 -0.38 6.54 -4.01
C ILE A 111 -1.38 5.62 -3.35
N VAL A 112 -2.35 5.15 -4.10
CA VAL A 112 -3.26 4.07 -3.72
C VAL A 112 -2.75 2.78 -4.33
N THR A 113 -2.75 1.69 -3.58
CA THR A 113 -2.34 0.36 -4.06
C THR A 113 -3.50 -0.61 -3.93
N ILE A 114 -3.80 -1.34 -5.00
CA ILE A 114 -4.80 -2.42 -5.03
C ILE A 114 -4.20 -3.66 -5.70
N ASP A 115 -4.47 -4.85 -5.19
CA ASP A 115 -3.97 -6.10 -5.78
C ASP A 115 -4.54 -6.32 -7.20
N GLY A 116 -3.70 -6.73 -8.17
CA GLY A 116 -4.09 -7.01 -9.56
C GLY A 116 -4.85 -8.33 -9.79
N ASN A 117 -5.38 -8.93 -8.73
CA ASN A 117 -6.02 -10.24 -8.77
C ASN A 117 -7.56 -10.20 -8.82
N GLY A 118 -8.16 -9.01 -8.93
CA GLY A 118 -9.59 -8.78 -9.10
C GLY A 118 -10.46 -9.09 -7.87
N LYS A 119 -9.88 -9.23 -6.69
CA LYS A 119 -10.63 -9.58 -5.47
C LYS A 119 -11.18 -8.38 -4.71
N ASP A 120 -10.53 -7.23 -4.81
CA ASP A 120 -10.90 -6.02 -4.07
C ASP A 120 -11.94 -5.21 -4.81
N GLY A 121 -12.89 -4.65 -4.06
CA GLY A 121 -13.90 -3.74 -4.59
C GLY A 121 -13.30 -2.40 -4.99
N ILE A 122 -13.40 -2.05 -6.27
CA ILE A 122 -12.81 -0.84 -6.85
C ILE A 122 -13.48 0.45 -6.35
N GLU A 123 -14.69 0.36 -5.83
CA GLU A 123 -15.48 1.47 -5.29
C GLU A 123 -14.76 2.20 -4.14
N ALA A 124 -13.92 1.50 -3.39
CA ALA A 124 -13.17 2.10 -2.29
C ALA A 124 -11.99 2.97 -2.74
N ILE A 125 -11.59 2.95 -4.03
CA ILE A 125 -10.53 3.81 -4.57
C ILE A 125 -10.81 5.28 -4.25
N VAL A 126 -12.05 5.72 -4.46
CA VAL A 126 -12.46 7.13 -4.20
C VAL A 126 -12.31 7.48 -2.72
N GLN A 127 -12.69 6.58 -1.82
CA GLN A 127 -12.54 6.81 -0.38
C GLN A 127 -11.06 6.86 0.04
N MET A 128 -10.20 6.03 -0.56
CA MET A 128 -8.75 6.07 -0.32
C MET A 128 -8.15 7.42 -0.72
N CYS A 129 -8.53 7.95 -1.90
CA CYS A 129 -8.11 9.28 -2.36
C CYS A 129 -8.60 10.37 -1.42
N SER A 130 -9.89 10.35 -1.05
CA SER A 130 -10.48 11.32 -0.11
C SER A 130 -9.72 11.36 1.22
N LYS A 131 -9.33 10.21 1.77
CA LYS A 131 -8.54 10.18 3.02
C LYS A 131 -7.14 10.79 2.86
N LEU A 132 -6.49 10.61 1.71
CA LEU A 132 -5.23 11.31 1.42
C LEU A 132 -5.46 12.82 1.33
N ASP A 133 -6.53 13.27 0.68
CA ASP A 133 -6.89 14.70 0.57
C ASP A 133 -7.27 15.33 1.93
N GLU A 134 -7.85 14.53 2.85
CA GLU A 134 -8.09 14.91 4.24
C GLU A 134 -6.78 14.99 5.08
N GLY A 135 -5.63 14.65 4.48
CA GLY A 135 -4.32 14.73 5.11
C GLY A 135 -3.95 13.51 5.95
N TYR A 136 -4.59 12.34 5.73
CA TYR A 136 -4.08 11.08 6.24
C TYR A 136 -2.86 10.64 5.46
N ASP A 137 -1.90 9.99 6.13
CA ASP A 137 -0.62 9.60 5.57
C ASP A 137 -0.53 8.12 5.23
N TYR A 138 -1.23 7.32 6.01
CA TYR A 138 -1.40 5.91 5.79
C TYR A 138 -2.87 5.54 5.93
N VAL A 139 -3.43 4.92 4.90
CA VAL A 139 -4.81 4.45 4.88
C VAL A 139 -4.81 2.95 4.62
N GLN A 140 -5.40 2.18 5.51
CA GLN A 140 -5.53 0.73 5.41
C GLN A 140 -6.94 0.34 5.01
N GLY A 141 -7.08 -0.44 3.94
CA GLY A 141 -8.36 -1.05 3.59
C GLY A 141 -8.68 -2.21 4.53
N SER A 142 -9.84 -2.17 5.17
CA SER A 142 -10.28 -3.21 6.09
C SER A 142 -11.58 -3.87 5.65
N ARG A 143 -11.56 -5.21 5.60
CA ARG A 143 -12.74 -6.05 5.37
C ARG A 143 -13.65 -6.15 6.60
N TYR A 144 -13.14 -5.75 7.77
CA TYR A 144 -13.74 -6.01 9.07
C TYR A 144 -14.28 -4.76 9.77
N LEU A 145 -14.15 -3.59 9.17
CA LEU A 145 -14.84 -2.38 9.59
C LEU A 145 -16.34 -2.47 9.26
N PRO A 146 -17.21 -1.73 9.98
CA PRO A 146 -18.60 -1.53 9.54
C PRO A 146 -18.64 -1.03 8.09
N GLY A 147 -19.38 -1.72 7.24
CA GLY A 147 -19.42 -1.47 5.78
C GLY A 147 -18.41 -2.27 4.96
N GLY A 148 -17.38 -2.83 5.57
CA GLY A 148 -16.45 -3.75 4.90
C GLY A 148 -17.06 -5.15 4.71
N LYS A 149 -16.54 -5.92 3.73
CA LYS A 149 -17.03 -7.25 3.42
C LYS A 149 -15.89 -8.23 3.12
N ALA A 150 -15.84 -9.32 3.87
CA ALA A 150 -14.92 -10.45 3.69
C ALA A 150 -15.67 -11.63 3.05
N GLU A 151 -15.90 -11.58 1.73
CA GLU A 151 -16.70 -12.58 1.01
C GLU A 151 -15.85 -13.82 0.68
N ASN A 152 -16.32 -15.00 1.04
CA ASN A 152 -15.65 -16.29 0.81
C ASN A 152 -14.20 -16.33 1.30
N THR A 153 -13.85 -15.51 2.30
CA THR A 153 -12.50 -15.49 2.85
C THR A 153 -12.24 -16.78 3.63
N PRO A 154 -11.17 -17.54 3.33
CA PRO A 154 -10.83 -18.73 4.09
C PRO A 154 -10.74 -18.44 5.60
N LEU A 155 -11.40 -19.28 6.42
CA LEU A 155 -11.49 -19.09 7.87
C LEU A 155 -10.12 -18.94 8.53
N GLU A 156 -9.13 -19.74 8.09
CA GLU A 156 -7.75 -19.65 8.59
C GLU A 156 -7.12 -18.27 8.39
N ARG A 157 -7.44 -17.57 7.30
CA ARG A 157 -6.96 -16.21 7.03
C ARG A 157 -7.63 -15.20 7.93
N THR A 158 -8.93 -15.36 8.17
CA THR A 158 -9.67 -14.50 9.10
C THR A 158 -9.13 -14.65 10.53
N ILE A 159 -8.95 -15.89 11.00
CA ILE A 159 -8.39 -16.19 12.32
C ILE A 159 -6.95 -15.64 12.41
N GLY A 160 -6.10 -15.95 11.43
CA GLY A 160 -4.70 -15.48 11.40
C GLY A 160 -4.60 -13.96 11.44
N ASN A 161 -5.43 -13.26 10.66
CA ASN A 161 -5.44 -11.80 10.70
C ASN A 161 -5.95 -11.27 12.04
N ARG A 162 -7.11 -11.70 12.52
CA ARG A 162 -7.76 -11.11 13.69
C ARG A 162 -7.08 -11.45 15.02
N LEU A 163 -6.47 -12.63 15.14
CA LEU A 163 -5.86 -13.08 16.39
C LEU A 163 -4.33 -12.92 16.43
N ILE A 164 -3.67 -12.79 15.29
CA ILE A 164 -2.20 -12.74 15.24
C ILE A 164 -1.72 -11.44 14.58
N HIS A 165 -2.02 -11.25 13.28
CA HIS A 165 -1.42 -10.16 12.51
C HIS A 165 -1.90 -8.78 12.98
N ALA A 166 -3.21 -8.57 13.06
CA ALA A 166 -3.77 -7.27 13.42
C ALA A 166 -3.41 -6.85 14.86
N PRO A 167 -3.56 -7.69 15.91
CA PRO A 167 -3.14 -7.31 17.25
C PRO A 167 -1.64 -7.00 17.35
N LEU A 168 -0.78 -7.86 16.78
CA LEU A 168 0.66 -7.68 16.85
C LEU A 168 1.11 -6.37 16.18
N LEU A 169 0.64 -6.11 14.96
CA LEU A 169 0.99 -4.90 14.22
C LEU A 169 0.33 -3.66 14.83
N SER A 170 -0.85 -3.78 15.45
CA SER A 170 -1.52 -2.67 16.14
C SER A 170 -0.74 -2.20 17.37
N ILE A 171 -0.33 -3.15 18.22
CA ILE A 171 0.47 -2.84 19.42
C ILE A 171 1.80 -2.20 19.01
N SER A 172 2.51 -2.80 18.06
CA SER A 172 3.78 -2.28 17.60
C SER A 172 3.63 -0.92 16.88
N GLY A 173 2.59 -0.75 16.08
CA GLY A 173 2.30 0.46 15.32
C GLY A 173 1.64 1.58 16.11
N ARG A 174 1.31 1.36 17.39
CA ARG A 174 0.60 2.34 18.25
C ARG A 174 -0.71 2.85 17.65
N HIS A 175 -1.35 2.03 16.82
CA HIS A 175 -2.63 2.31 16.20
C HIS A 175 -3.41 1.00 16.03
N TRP A 176 -4.70 1.00 16.40
CA TRP A 176 -5.50 -0.21 16.30
C TRP A 176 -5.99 -0.44 14.88
N PHE A 177 -5.58 -1.56 14.30
CA PHE A 177 -6.02 -2.03 12.98
C PHE A 177 -6.96 -3.23 13.12
N THR A 178 -7.98 -3.28 12.27
CA THR A 178 -8.89 -4.42 12.16
C THR A 178 -8.46 -5.39 11.05
N ASP A 179 -7.71 -4.91 10.04
CA ASP A 179 -7.20 -5.71 8.93
C ASP A 179 -5.82 -5.25 8.45
N THR A 180 -4.79 -6.00 8.75
CA THR A 180 -3.41 -5.69 8.34
C THR A 180 -2.91 -6.55 7.17
N THR A 181 -3.75 -7.49 6.69
CA THR A 181 -3.37 -8.45 5.64
C THR A 181 -3.93 -8.09 4.26
N ASN A 182 -4.76 -7.04 4.17
CA ASN A 182 -5.25 -6.55 2.90
C ASN A 182 -4.19 -5.69 2.21
N GLY A 183 -3.96 -5.92 0.90
CA GLY A 183 -3.05 -5.14 0.06
C GLY A 183 -3.61 -3.78 -0.38
N PHE A 184 -4.91 -3.53 -0.18
CA PHE A 184 -5.55 -2.27 -0.53
C PHE A 184 -5.19 -1.18 0.48
N ARG A 185 -4.32 -0.25 0.09
CA ARG A 185 -3.70 0.75 0.96
C ARG A 185 -3.48 2.06 0.25
N ALA A 186 -3.33 3.15 1.01
CA ALA A 186 -2.89 4.41 0.44
C ALA A 186 -1.80 5.06 1.30
N TYR A 187 -0.95 5.84 0.64
CA TYR A 187 0.21 6.49 1.23
C TYR A 187 0.34 7.92 0.72
N SER A 188 0.59 8.88 1.61
CA SER A 188 0.93 10.24 1.22
C SER A 188 2.37 10.34 0.70
N ARG A 189 2.65 11.30 -0.17
CA ARG A 189 4.00 11.63 -0.63
C ARG A 189 4.95 11.90 0.53
N ARG A 190 4.53 12.70 1.52
CA ARG A 190 5.37 13.05 2.65
C ARG A 190 5.76 11.84 3.50
N TYR A 191 4.86 10.84 3.65
CA TYR A 191 5.15 9.60 4.36
C TYR A 191 6.19 8.75 3.60
N LEU A 192 6.02 8.62 2.28
CA LEU A 192 6.95 7.85 1.45
C LEU A 192 8.34 8.47 1.34
N LEU A 193 8.44 9.79 1.44
CA LEU A 193 9.71 10.52 1.33
C LEU A 193 10.40 10.74 2.68
N ASP A 194 9.78 10.44 3.81
CA ASP A 194 10.37 10.65 5.13
C ASP A 194 11.60 9.73 5.33
N PRO A 195 12.78 10.27 5.61
CA PRO A 195 13.99 9.48 5.85
C PRO A 195 13.88 8.56 7.07
N ARG A 196 12.98 8.86 8.03
CA ARG A 196 12.69 7.99 9.16
C ARG A 196 11.89 6.75 8.75
N VAL A 197 11.21 6.79 7.59
CA VAL A 197 10.50 5.65 6.98
C VAL A 197 11.44 4.89 6.07
N ALA A 198 12.13 5.59 5.18
CA ALA A 198 13.07 5.02 4.22
C ALA A 198 12.56 3.73 3.53
N PRO A 199 11.42 3.79 2.82
CA PRO A 199 10.78 2.59 2.27
C PRO A 199 11.51 2.02 1.05
N PHE A 200 12.44 2.79 0.47
CA PHE A 200 13.14 2.44 -0.78
C PHE A 200 14.44 1.67 -0.57
N ARG A 201 14.62 1.02 0.59
CA ARG A 201 15.77 0.17 0.88
C ARG A 201 15.58 -1.23 0.29
N ASP A 202 16.65 -1.84 -0.18
CA ASP A 202 16.65 -3.17 -0.80
C ASP A 202 16.38 -4.33 0.16
N VAL A 203 16.38 -4.08 1.46
CA VAL A 203 15.95 -5.05 2.50
C VAL A 203 14.50 -5.52 2.30
N PHE A 204 13.69 -4.74 1.58
CA PHE A 204 12.29 -5.06 1.29
C PHE A 204 12.17 -5.80 -0.04
N GLN A 205 12.09 -7.11 -0.01
CA GLN A 205 12.07 -7.95 -1.22
C GLN A 205 10.72 -8.62 -1.48
N ARG A 206 10.02 -9.11 -0.43
CA ARG A 206 8.81 -9.96 -0.55
C ARG A 206 7.55 -9.25 -0.07
N TYR A 207 7.18 -9.37 1.22
CA TYR A 207 5.99 -8.73 1.81
C TYR A 207 6.37 -7.79 2.96
N GLU A 208 7.64 -7.73 3.34
CA GLU A 208 8.16 -6.99 4.50
C GLU A 208 7.74 -5.52 4.46
N LEU A 209 7.82 -4.89 3.28
CA LEU A 209 7.46 -3.48 3.11
C LEU A 209 6.04 -3.19 3.58
N LEU A 210 5.10 -4.08 3.26
CA LEU A 210 3.70 -3.88 3.61
C LEU A 210 3.49 -3.85 5.13
N PHE A 211 4.09 -4.79 5.86
CA PHE A 211 3.98 -4.86 7.31
C PHE A 211 4.75 -3.74 7.99
N TYR A 212 5.95 -3.45 7.51
CA TYR A 212 6.78 -2.35 8.00
C TYR A 212 6.07 -1.00 7.87
N MET A 213 5.52 -0.67 6.70
CA MET A 213 4.80 0.59 6.47
C MET A 213 3.58 0.72 7.38
N THR A 214 2.85 -0.37 7.66
CA THR A 214 1.72 -0.37 8.59
C THR A 214 2.14 0.04 10.00
N VAL A 215 3.22 -0.55 10.50
CA VAL A 215 3.72 -0.28 11.85
C VAL A 215 4.35 1.11 11.95
N ARG A 216 5.15 1.47 10.96
CA ARG A 216 6.00 2.65 11.01
C ARG A 216 5.21 3.96 11.06
N ALA A 217 4.09 4.04 10.35
CA ALA A 217 3.27 5.24 10.29
C ALA A 217 2.85 5.73 11.69
N GLY A 218 2.25 4.86 12.50
CA GLY A 218 1.84 5.22 13.84
C GLY A 218 3.01 5.42 14.82
N GLN A 219 4.11 4.65 14.66
CA GLN A 219 5.31 4.78 15.51
C GLN A 219 5.93 6.18 15.47
N ILE A 220 5.89 6.83 14.31
CA ILE A 220 6.50 8.15 14.12
C ILE A 220 5.48 9.30 14.03
N GLY A 221 4.23 9.02 14.41
CA GLY A 221 3.20 10.04 14.63
C GLY A 221 2.49 10.52 13.36
N TYR A 222 2.50 9.76 12.27
CA TYR A 222 1.70 10.06 11.09
C TYR A 222 0.21 9.79 11.32
N ARG A 223 -0.64 10.50 10.57
CA ARG A 223 -2.08 10.30 10.61
C ARG A 223 -2.47 9.01 9.89
N VAL A 224 -3.06 8.08 10.64
CA VAL A 224 -3.44 6.74 10.17
C VAL A 224 -4.95 6.56 10.28
N CYS A 225 -5.56 5.90 9.32
CA CYS A 225 -6.96 5.47 9.40
C CYS A 225 -7.20 4.16 8.63
N GLU A 226 -8.37 3.57 8.85
CA GLU A 226 -8.87 2.47 8.05
C GLU A 226 -10.10 2.91 7.24
N VAL A 227 -10.29 2.29 6.06
CA VAL A 227 -11.44 2.49 5.16
C VAL A 227 -12.11 1.12 4.96
N PRO A 228 -13.45 1.01 5.05
CA PRO A 228 -14.14 -0.23 4.78
C PRO A 228 -13.99 -0.61 3.30
N VAL A 229 -13.58 -1.84 3.04
CA VAL A 229 -13.42 -2.37 1.69
C VAL A 229 -14.08 -3.74 1.55
N ARG A 230 -14.52 -4.05 0.34
CA ARG A 230 -14.97 -5.39 -0.02
C ARG A 230 -13.79 -6.18 -0.60
N ARG A 231 -13.66 -7.44 -0.19
CA ARG A 231 -12.77 -8.41 -0.85
C ARG A 231 -13.46 -9.74 -0.99
N SER A 232 -13.58 -10.20 -2.23
CA SER A 232 -14.28 -11.42 -2.60
C SER A 232 -13.31 -12.48 -3.12
N TYR A 233 -13.40 -13.69 -2.61
CA TYR A 233 -12.67 -14.84 -3.13
C TYR A 233 -13.60 -15.66 -4.02
N PRO A 234 -13.11 -16.28 -5.12
CA PRO A 234 -13.89 -17.14 -5.96
C PRO A 234 -14.53 -18.27 -5.13
N SER A 235 -15.83 -18.50 -5.31
CA SER A 235 -16.53 -19.63 -4.73
C SER A 235 -16.28 -20.87 -5.56
N GLY A 236 -15.88 -21.98 -4.92
CA GLY A 236 -15.72 -23.28 -5.59
C GLY A 236 -14.39 -23.51 -6.33
N GLU A 237 -13.50 -22.53 -6.39
CA GLU A 237 -12.17 -22.67 -6.97
C GLU A 237 -11.09 -22.69 -5.87
N ALA A 238 -9.98 -23.36 -6.15
CA ALA A 238 -8.81 -23.25 -5.29
C ALA A 238 -8.38 -21.78 -5.20
N THR A 239 -8.24 -21.26 -3.98
CA THR A 239 -7.84 -19.84 -3.78
C THR A 239 -6.51 -19.59 -4.45
N PRO A 240 -6.43 -18.76 -5.52
CA PRO A 240 -5.17 -18.44 -6.14
C PRO A 240 -4.32 -17.69 -5.10
N THR A 241 -3.27 -18.34 -4.64
CA THR A 241 -2.33 -17.74 -3.68
C THR A 241 -0.89 -17.98 -4.12
N LYS A 242 -0.09 -16.92 -4.10
CA LYS A 242 1.37 -17.01 -4.29
C LYS A 242 2.09 -17.41 -3.01
N ILE A 243 1.34 -17.55 -1.91
CA ILE A 243 1.79 -18.05 -0.62
C ILE A 243 1.25 -19.47 -0.48
N SER A 244 2.05 -20.46 -0.84
CA SER A 244 1.65 -21.87 -0.78
C SER A 244 2.36 -22.61 0.33
N GLY A 245 1.63 -23.54 0.96
CA GLY A 245 2.17 -24.48 1.95
C GLY A 245 2.51 -23.86 3.30
N VAL A 246 2.93 -24.73 4.22
CA VAL A 246 3.31 -24.38 5.60
C VAL A 246 4.53 -23.45 5.62
N LYS A 247 5.50 -23.70 4.75
CA LYS A 247 6.73 -22.88 4.66
C LYS A 247 6.41 -21.43 4.33
N GLY A 248 5.54 -21.17 3.35
CA GLY A 248 5.15 -19.80 2.97
C GLY A 248 4.41 -19.07 4.10
N LYS A 249 3.56 -19.76 4.88
CA LYS A 249 2.88 -19.20 6.05
C LYS A 249 3.88 -18.82 7.16
N ILE A 250 4.86 -19.68 7.43
CA ILE A 250 5.91 -19.40 8.43
C ILE A 250 6.77 -18.22 8.01
N GLU A 251 7.13 -18.11 6.74
CA GLU A 251 7.88 -16.96 6.22
C GLU A 251 7.12 -15.64 6.41
N ILE A 252 5.83 -15.60 6.08
CA ILE A 252 5.00 -14.41 6.35
C ILE A 252 4.96 -14.05 7.83
N LEU A 253 4.79 -15.04 8.72
CA LEU A 253 4.79 -14.78 10.16
C LEU A 253 6.14 -14.22 10.65
N ARG A 254 7.25 -14.68 10.09
CA ARG A 254 8.59 -14.12 10.38
C ARG A 254 8.70 -12.66 9.92
N GLU A 255 8.22 -12.35 8.72
CA GLU A 255 8.23 -10.98 8.19
C GLU A 255 7.36 -10.03 9.04
N VAL A 256 6.16 -10.49 9.47
CA VAL A 256 5.28 -9.75 10.39
C VAL A 256 5.97 -9.50 11.73
N TRP A 257 6.60 -10.54 12.28
CA TRP A 257 7.31 -10.45 13.56
C TRP A 257 8.52 -9.52 13.48
N ALA A 258 9.31 -9.61 12.42
CA ALA A 258 10.45 -8.74 12.17
C ALA A 258 10.01 -7.26 12.07
N ALA A 259 8.90 -6.98 11.34
CA ALA A 259 8.33 -5.65 11.27
C ALA A 259 7.86 -5.14 12.65
N ALA A 260 7.17 -6.00 13.43
CA ALA A 260 6.69 -5.66 14.76
C ALA A 260 7.83 -5.38 15.76
N ARG A 261 8.96 -6.07 15.65
CA ARG A 261 10.15 -5.87 16.49
C ARG A 261 11.02 -4.70 16.06
N GLY A 262 10.70 -4.06 14.94
CA GLY A 262 11.46 -2.91 14.43
C GLY A 262 12.76 -3.27 13.72
N GLU A 263 12.92 -4.53 13.26
CA GLU A 263 14.14 -4.98 12.56
C GLU A 263 14.39 -4.22 11.25
N PHE A 264 13.35 -3.63 10.67
CA PHE A 264 13.44 -2.80 9.45
C PHE A 264 13.54 -1.31 9.72
N VAL A 265 13.64 -0.86 10.98
CA VAL A 265 13.82 0.57 11.28
C VAL A 265 15.19 1.02 10.78
N PRO A 266 15.29 2.15 10.05
CA PRO A 266 16.59 2.66 9.62
C PRO A 266 17.49 2.92 10.84
N ASN A 267 18.78 2.57 10.73
CA ASN A 267 19.75 3.01 11.71
C ASN A 267 19.73 4.55 11.78
N ARG A 268 19.92 5.12 12.98
CA ARG A 268 19.91 6.57 13.18
C ARG A 268 20.77 7.25 12.10
N ILE A 269 20.14 8.12 11.33
CA ILE A 269 20.88 9.08 10.50
C ILE A 269 21.43 10.10 11.49
N GLU A 270 22.75 10.11 11.69
CA GLU A 270 23.43 11.15 12.47
C GLU A 270 23.13 12.49 11.80
N GLY A 271 22.51 13.42 12.53
CA GLY A 271 22.26 14.79 12.07
C GLY A 271 20.80 15.24 11.95
N VAL A 272 19.80 14.38 12.19
CA VAL A 272 18.38 14.81 12.24
C VAL A 272 17.95 14.98 13.69
N GLU A 273 17.98 16.21 14.19
CA GLU A 273 17.35 16.55 15.48
C GLU A 273 15.85 16.30 15.42
N HIS A 274 15.35 15.55 16.40
CA HIS A 274 13.93 15.25 16.58
C HIS A 274 13.15 16.50 17.02
N HIS A 275 12.67 17.30 16.08
CA HIS A 275 11.55 18.21 16.36
C HIS A 275 10.25 17.41 16.29
N LEU A 276 9.84 16.85 17.43
CA LEU A 276 8.46 16.39 17.63
C LEU A 276 7.57 17.64 17.62
N PRO A 277 6.53 17.72 16.79
CA PRO A 277 5.51 18.73 16.99
C PRO A 277 4.83 18.44 18.34
N ARG A 278 4.95 19.40 19.26
CA ARG A 278 4.22 19.36 20.54
C ARG A 278 2.73 19.27 20.21
N SER A 279 2.05 18.27 20.76
CA SER A 279 0.61 18.17 20.74
C SER A 279 0.02 19.49 21.25
N ALA A 280 -0.86 20.11 20.45
CA ALA A 280 -1.64 21.25 20.88
C ALA A 280 -2.42 20.86 22.13
N ASP A 281 -2.27 21.68 23.16
CA ASP A 281 -2.86 21.58 24.47
C ASP A 281 -4.38 21.30 24.44
N ASN A 282 -4.77 20.17 24.99
CA ASN A 282 -6.14 19.88 25.37
C ASN A 282 -6.34 20.39 26.81
N THR A 283 -6.49 21.70 26.97
CA THR A 283 -6.96 22.30 28.20
C THR A 283 -8.05 23.30 27.92
N GLU A 284 -9.31 22.84 27.96
CA GLU A 284 -10.46 23.61 28.44
C GLU A 284 -11.69 22.69 28.62
N PHE A 285 -11.64 21.88 29.68
CA PHE A 285 -12.88 21.39 30.29
C PHE A 285 -13.21 22.28 31.48
N LYS A 286 -13.84 23.43 31.23
CA LYS A 286 -14.37 24.27 32.28
C LYS A 286 -15.58 23.59 32.94
N ARG A 287 -15.41 23.25 34.19
CA ARG A 287 -16.50 22.95 35.14
C ARG A 287 -17.45 24.14 35.21
N GLY A 288 -18.66 23.98 34.71
CA GLY A 288 -19.79 24.84 35.01
C GLY A 288 -20.43 24.36 36.31
N SER A 289 -20.22 25.08 37.40
CA SER A 289 -20.85 24.86 38.69
C SER A 289 -22.31 25.31 38.67
N ARG A 290 -23.10 24.55 39.40
CA ARG A 290 -24.49 24.82 39.83
C ARG A 290 -24.66 26.23 40.38
N LYS A 291 -25.71 26.90 39.97
CA LYS A 291 -26.70 27.53 40.89
C LYS A 291 -28.07 27.47 40.21
#